data_59adace386e72a5cd0aac84d7953d86e
#
_entry.id   59adace386e72a5cd0aac84d7953d86e
#
_cell.length_a   1.000
_cell.length_b   1.000
_cell.length_c   1.000
_cell.angle_alpha   90.00
_cell.angle_beta   90.00
_cell.angle_gamma   90.00
#
_symmetry.space_group_name_H-M   'P 1'
#
loop_
_entity.id
_entity.type
_entity.pdbx_description
1 polymer ?
#
loop_
_entity_poly.entity_id
_entity_poly.type
_entity_poly.pdbx_seq_one_letter_code
_entity_poly.pdbx_strand_id
1 'polypeptide(L)'
;VGELFSMRRNIYLFELSDIFANQVYLPYSSGVVWSYCKNKKIVKDNYTLKDWFYFREDTNTICEKIASPDILGFSCFMWNWNLNCEIAERIKREHPNCLIVFGGQHQPLPNRSDKFFDLHPYVDIIVHHEGEESFHEILAERLQASPDYSRIAGITINNGSEAIRTAPRPRIKNIQECPSPYLDGSFDELMAANVYGLSYNAIVES
;
A
#
# COMPACT_ATOMS: atom_id res chain seq x y z
N VAL A 1 3.11 -18.04 -32.74
CA VAL A 1 2.74 -18.23 -31.34
C VAL A 1 2.87 -16.86 -30.73
N GLY A 2 1.73 -16.13 -30.60
CA GLY A 2 1.71 -14.78 -30.02
C GLY A 2 1.98 -14.92 -28.52
N GLU A 3 3.02 -14.27 -28.03
CA GLU A 3 3.16 -13.99 -26.60
C GLU A 3 1.95 -13.14 -26.20
N LEU A 4 1.03 -13.73 -25.44
CA LEU A 4 0.09 -12.97 -24.65
C LEU A 4 0.90 -12.16 -23.65
N PHE A 5 1.15 -10.89 -23.96
CA PHE A 5 1.62 -9.93 -22.96
C PHE A 5 0.54 -9.86 -21.89
N SER A 6 0.71 -10.59 -20.81
CA SER A 6 -0.10 -10.42 -19.61
C SER A 6 -0.02 -8.95 -19.22
N MET A 7 -1.14 -8.23 -19.26
CA MET A 7 -1.16 -6.84 -18.79
C MET A 7 -0.73 -6.84 -17.33
N ARG A 8 0.25 -5.99 -17.01
CA ARG A 8 0.72 -5.83 -15.64
C ARG A 8 -0.42 -5.33 -14.76
N ARG A 9 -0.46 -5.81 -13.54
CA ARG A 9 -1.43 -5.41 -12.53
C ARG A 9 -1.11 -4.03 -11.97
N ASN A 10 -2.12 -3.23 -11.74
CA ASN A 10 -1.96 -1.85 -11.29
C ASN A 10 -1.96 -1.76 -9.77
N ILE A 11 -0.91 -1.14 -9.22
CA ILE A 11 -0.78 -0.80 -7.81
C ILE A 11 -0.95 0.71 -7.63
N TYR A 12 -1.62 1.11 -6.57
CA TYR A 12 -1.71 2.48 -6.08
C TYR A 12 -1.31 2.51 -4.61
N LEU A 13 -0.47 3.45 -4.22
CA LEU A 13 0.03 3.58 -2.85
C LEU A 13 -0.38 4.91 -2.24
N PHE A 14 -0.82 4.84 -0.99
CA PHE A 14 -1.40 5.96 -0.25
C PHE A 14 -0.64 6.22 1.04
N GLU A 15 -0.18 7.44 1.21
CA GLU A 15 0.34 7.99 2.46
C GLU A 15 -0.02 9.47 2.54
N LEU A 16 -1.33 9.73 2.69
CA LEU A 16 -1.88 11.08 2.60
C LEU A 16 -1.44 11.94 3.77
N SER A 17 -0.87 13.11 3.47
CA SER A 17 -0.51 14.15 4.43
C SER A 17 -1.15 15.48 4.08
N ASP A 18 -1.17 16.42 5.04
CA ASP A 18 -1.65 17.77 4.78
C ASP A 18 -0.55 18.60 4.11
N ILE A 19 -0.95 19.51 3.22
CA ILE A 19 -0.07 20.54 2.69
C ILE A 19 -0.03 21.69 3.70
N PHE A 20 1.18 22.04 4.15
CA PHE A 20 1.38 23.15 5.07
C PHE A 20 2.40 24.15 4.50
N ALA A 21 2.03 25.42 4.41
CA ALA A 21 2.90 26.49 3.88
C ALA A 21 3.58 26.13 2.55
N ASN A 22 2.84 25.58 1.60
CA ASN A 22 3.32 25.08 0.30
C ASN A 22 4.34 23.95 0.39
N GLN A 23 4.33 23.21 1.49
CA GLN A 23 5.22 22.06 1.71
C GLN A 23 4.40 20.79 1.92
N VAL A 24 4.93 19.66 1.48
CA VAL A 24 4.33 18.34 1.67
C VAL A 24 5.44 17.32 1.95
N TYR A 25 5.12 16.30 2.74
CA TYR A 25 6.03 15.18 2.97
C TYR A 25 5.96 14.19 1.81
N LEU A 26 7.13 13.73 1.36
CA LEU A 26 7.19 12.55 0.49
C LEU A 26 6.66 11.33 1.25
N PRO A 27 5.97 10.39 0.57
CA PRO A 27 5.32 9.23 1.20
C PRO A 27 6.35 8.18 1.62
N TYR A 28 7.08 8.43 2.72
CA TYR A 28 8.25 7.67 3.13
C TYR A 28 7.95 6.20 3.42
N SER A 29 6.94 5.90 4.25
CA SER A 29 6.63 4.52 4.64
C SER A 29 6.20 3.69 3.43
N SER A 30 5.32 4.24 2.59
CA SER A 30 4.93 3.60 1.31
C SER A 30 6.11 3.47 0.36
N GLY A 31 7.00 4.48 0.36
CA GLY A 31 8.22 4.50 -0.42
C GLY A 31 9.18 3.38 -0.06
N VAL A 32 9.44 3.16 1.23
CA VAL A 32 10.31 2.06 1.71
C VAL A 32 9.77 0.70 1.30
N VAL A 33 8.46 0.47 1.50
CA VAL A 33 7.79 -0.76 1.07
C VAL A 33 7.93 -0.99 -0.44
N TRP A 34 7.72 0.05 -1.24
CA TRP A 34 7.85 -0.06 -2.70
C TRP A 34 9.30 -0.25 -3.13
N SER A 35 10.25 0.46 -2.55
CA SER A 35 11.69 0.33 -2.83
C SER A 35 12.20 -1.09 -2.57
N TYR A 36 11.71 -1.74 -1.52
CA TYR A 36 12.00 -3.15 -1.25
C TYR A 36 11.43 -4.08 -2.33
N CYS A 37 10.21 -3.78 -2.81
CA CYS A 37 9.47 -4.67 -3.73
C CYS A 37 9.86 -4.49 -5.20
N LYS A 38 10.02 -3.26 -5.69
CA LYS A 38 10.06 -2.91 -7.13
C LYS A 38 11.13 -3.63 -7.94
N ASN A 39 12.27 -3.96 -7.31
CA ASN A 39 13.38 -4.65 -7.97
C ASN A 39 13.30 -6.18 -7.87
N LYS A 40 12.37 -6.74 -7.11
CA LYS A 40 12.13 -8.18 -7.08
C LYS A 40 11.52 -8.61 -8.42
N LYS A 41 12.11 -9.64 -9.04
CA LYS A 41 11.72 -10.07 -10.40
C LYS A 41 10.20 -10.25 -10.54
N ILE A 42 9.56 -10.90 -9.57
CA ILE A 42 8.13 -11.17 -9.61
C ILE A 42 7.28 -9.89 -9.65
N VAL A 43 7.73 -8.84 -8.95
CA VAL A 43 7.03 -7.54 -8.94
C VAL A 43 7.31 -6.80 -10.25
N LYS A 44 8.57 -6.71 -10.64
CA LYS A 44 9.00 -6.02 -11.86
C LYS A 44 8.30 -6.55 -13.11
N ASP A 45 8.10 -7.85 -13.21
CA ASP A 45 7.52 -8.49 -14.39
C ASP A 45 5.98 -8.38 -14.42
N ASN A 46 5.31 -8.31 -13.26
CA ASN A 46 3.86 -8.47 -13.17
C ASN A 46 3.09 -7.23 -12.68
N TYR A 47 3.77 -6.23 -12.14
CA TYR A 47 3.11 -5.07 -11.54
C TYR A 47 3.62 -3.75 -12.09
N THR A 48 2.76 -2.74 -12.04
CA THR A 48 3.09 -1.34 -12.31
C THR A 48 2.53 -0.49 -11.18
N LEU A 49 3.38 0.25 -10.50
CA LEU A 49 2.93 1.34 -9.65
C LEU A 49 2.42 2.47 -10.55
N LYS A 50 1.14 2.77 -10.44
CA LYS A 50 0.47 3.75 -11.30
C LYS A 50 0.56 5.15 -10.76
N ASP A 51 0.42 5.28 -9.44
CA ASP A 51 0.47 6.60 -8.80
C ASP A 51 0.78 6.49 -7.30
N TRP A 52 1.26 7.62 -6.77
CA TRP A 52 1.45 7.91 -5.36
C TRP A 52 0.41 8.93 -4.90
N PHE A 53 -0.44 8.57 -3.96
CA PHE A 53 -1.33 9.50 -3.31
C PHE A 53 -0.70 9.93 -1.97
N TYR A 54 -0.11 11.12 -1.94
CA TYR A 54 0.74 11.56 -0.82
C TYR A 54 0.26 12.84 -0.14
N PHE A 55 -0.71 13.54 -0.71
CA PHE A 55 -1.36 14.68 -0.08
C PHE A 55 -2.87 14.59 -0.19
N ARG A 56 -3.57 15.34 0.68
CA ARG A 56 -5.02 15.31 0.75
C ARG A 56 -5.66 16.07 -0.40
N GLU A 57 -6.56 15.41 -1.06
CA GLU A 57 -7.56 15.98 -1.97
C GLU A 57 -8.93 15.44 -1.55
N ASP A 58 -10.00 15.93 -2.13
CA ASP A 58 -11.32 15.33 -1.91
C ASP A 58 -11.40 13.91 -2.50
N THR A 59 -12.24 13.08 -1.89
CA THR A 59 -12.37 11.67 -2.26
C THR A 59 -12.75 11.46 -3.72
N ASN A 60 -13.56 12.34 -4.32
CA ASN A 60 -13.96 12.22 -5.72
C ASN A 60 -12.75 12.39 -6.63
N THR A 61 -11.98 13.46 -6.41
CA THR A 61 -10.77 13.77 -7.16
C THR A 61 -9.75 12.63 -7.09
N ILE A 62 -9.55 12.03 -5.92
CA ILE A 62 -8.65 10.89 -5.75
C ILE A 62 -9.18 9.67 -6.50
N CYS A 63 -10.45 9.30 -6.31
CA CYS A 63 -11.01 8.09 -6.91
C CYS A 63 -11.08 8.17 -8.44
N GLU A 64 -11.32 9.34 -9.02
CA GLU A 64 -11.33 9.55 -10.48
C GLU A 64 -9.96 9.31 -11.14
N LYS A 65 -8.87 9.43 -10.38
CA LYS A 65 -7.50 9.13 -10.85
C LYS A 65 -7.17 7.64 -10.84
N ILE A 66 -8.01 6.81 -10.19
CA ILE A 66 -7.75 5.37 -10.02
C ILE A 66 -8.44 4.59 -11.13
N ALA A 67 -7.66 4.06 -12.06
CA ALA A 67 -8.17 3.29 -13.19
C ALA A 67 -7.74 1.81 -13.10
N SER A 68 -8.72 0.91 -13.16
CA SER A 68 -8.49 -0.55 -13.17
C SER A 68 -7.50 -1.01 -12.07
N PRO A 69 -7.79 -0.72 -10.80
CA PRO A 69 -6.89 -1.07 -9.69
C PRO A 69 -6.93 -2.57 -9.42
N ASP A 70 -5.74 -3.17 -9.25
CA ASP A 70 -5.60 -4.54 -8.74
C ASP A 70 -5.30 -4.55 -7.25
N ILE A 71 -4.51 -3.58 -6.78
CA ILE A 71 -4.09 -3.46 -5.39
C ILE A 71 -4.04 -1.99 -4.98
N LEU A 72 -4.63 -1.66 -3.83
CA LEU A 72 -4.41 -0.42 -3.12
C LEU A 72 -3.72 -0.70 -1.79
N GLY A 73 -2.56 -0.07 -1.58
CA GLY A 73 -1.82 -0.13 -0.32
C GLY A 73 -1.89 1.21 0.42
N PHE A 74 -2.36 1.18 1.65
CA PHE A 74 -2.54 2.37 2.48
C PHE A 74 -1.59 2.37 3.67
N SER A 75 -0.78 3.42 3.80
CA SER A 75 -0.07 3.73 5.04
C SER A 75 -0.97 4.56 5.94
N CYS A 76 -1.49 3.92 6.99
CA CYS A 76 -2.51 4.47 7.86
C CYS A 76 -1.91 5.14 9.10
N PHE A 77 -2.20 6.43 9.25
CA PHE A 77 -1.90 7.26 10.42
C PHE A 77 -3.18 7.88 10.94
N MET A 78 -3.15 8.43 12.14
CA MET A 78 -4.31 9.07 12.76
C MET A 78 -4.91 10.19 11.90
N TRP A 79 -4.07 10.97 11.23
CA TRP A 79 -4.52 12.12 10.43
C TRP A 79 -5.11 11.76 9.06
N ASN A 80 -4.77 10.62 8.47
CA ASN A 80 -5.29 10.21 7.16
C ASN A 80 -6.33 9.08 7.23
N TRP A 81 -6.63 8.58 8.43
CA TRP A 81 -7.47 7.41 8.65
C TRP A 81 -8.83 7.48 7.98
N ASN A 82 -9.60 8.54 8.29
CA ASN A 82 -10.97 8.67 7.78
C ASN A 82 -11.00 8.73 6.25
N LEU A 83 -10.07 9.48 5.65
CA LEU A 83 -9.98 9.61 4.20
C LEU A 83 -9.54 8.30 3.54
N ASN A 84 -8.58 7.58 4.13
CA ASN A 84 -8.19 6.25 3.66
C ASN A 84 -9.37 5.27 3.69
N CYS A 85 -10.17 5.26 4.75
CA CYS A 85 -11.37 4.44 4.87
C CYS A 85 -12.40 4.77 3.79
N GLU A 86 -12.68 6.05 3.58
CA GLU A 86 -13.66 6.51 2.57
C GLU A 86 -13.24 6.12 1.15
N ILE A 87 -11.96 6.33 0.79
CA ILE A 87 -11.40 5.93 -0.51
C ILE A 87 -11.46 4.42 -0.68
N ALA A 88 -11.02 3.66 0.33
CA ALA A 88 -10.97 2.20 0.27
C ALA A 88 -12.38 1.59 0.10
N GLU A 89 -13.37 2.09 0.86
CA GLU A 89 -14.76 1.64 0.75
C GLU A 89 -15.33 1.92 -0.64
N ARG A 90 -15.11 3.12 -1.16
CA ARG A 90 -15.58 3.49 -2.49
C ARG A 90 -14.95 2.63 -3.58
N ILE A 91 -13.62 2.50 -3.58
CA ILE A 91 -12.92 1.70 -4.58
C ILE A 91 -13.33 0.22 -4.48
N LYS A 92 -13.49 -0.33 -3.27
CA LYS A 92 -13.97 -1.71 -3.12
C LYS A 92 -15.36 -1.92 -3.70
N ARG A 93 -16.26 -0.95 -3.57
CA ARG A 93 -17.59 -1.00 -4.16
C ARG A 93 -17.56 -0.91 -5.69
N GLU A 94 -16.71 -0.05 -6.26
CA GLU A 94 -16.57 0.17 -7.71
C GLU A 94 -15.73 -0.94 -8.38
N HIS A 95 -14.74 -1.49 -7.66
CA HIS A 95 -13.81 -2.53 -8.09
C HIS A 95 -13.74 -3.67 -7.06
N PRO A 96 -14.75 -4.56 -6.98
CA PRO A 96 -14.82 -5.59 -5.93
C PRO A 96 -13.63 -6.54 -5.87
N ASN A 97 -12.95 -6.74 -7.01
CA ASN A 97 -11.76 -7.60 -7.11
C ASN A 97 -10.44 -6.89 -6.70
N CYS A 98 -10.46 -5.58 -6.44
CA CYS A 98 -9.30 -4.87 -5.95
C CYS A 98 -8.94 -5.34 -4.56
N LEU A 99 -7.66 -5.67 -4.33
CA LEU A 99 -7.15 -6.04 -3.02
C LEU A 99 -6.82 -4.77 -2.23
N ILE A 100 -7.48 -4.58 -1.11
CA ILE A 100 -7.28 -3.44 -0.20
C ILE A 100 -6.38 -3.86 0.95
N VAL A 101 -5.20 -3.27 1.04
CA VAL A 101 -4.19 -3.57 2.05
C VAL A 101 -3.94 -2.35 2.93
N PHE A 102 -4.18 -2.47 4.23
CA PHE A 102 -3.89 -1.44 5.22
C PHE A 102 -2.61 -1.79 5.98
N GLY A 103 -1.73 -0.81 6.16
CA GLY A 103 -0.53 -0.88 6.98
C GLY A 103 -0.34 0.44 7.76
N GLY A 104 0.84 0.66 8.34
CA GLY A 104 1.16 1.88 9.09
C GLY A 104 0.84 1.75 10.58
N GLN A 105 0.86 2.86 11.32
CA GLN A 105 0.82 2.84 12.78
C GLN A 105 -0.58 2.90 13.40
N HIS A 106 -1.61 3.25 12.60
CA HIS A 106 -2.96 3.47 13.12
C HIS A 106 -3.94 2.30 12.88
N GLN A 107 -3.46 1.18 12.32
CA GLN A 107 -4.30 0.00 12.20
C GLN A 107 -4.51 -0.69 13.56
N PRO A 108 -5.60 -1.50 13.70
CA PRO A 108 -5.86 -2.22 14.93
C PRO A 108 -4.75 -3.25 15.22
N LEU A 109 -4.50 -3.46 16.50
CA LEU A 109 -3.64 -4.56 16.93
C LEU A 109 -4.26 -5.92 16.49
N PRO A 110 -3.45 -6.97 16.27
CA PRO A 110 -3.95 -8.26 15.80
C PRO A 110 -5.12 -8.82 16.61
N ASN A 111 -5.10 -8.66 17.94
CA ASN A 111 -6.15 -9.14 18.85
C ASN A 111 -7.44 -8.32 18.83
N ARG A 112 -7.53 -7.25 18.04
CA ARG A 112 -8.71 -6.38 17.88
C ARG A 112 -9.24 -6.37 16.44
N SER A 113 -8.66 -7.18 15.57
CA SER A 113 -8.95 -7.13 14.12
C SER A 113 -10.36 -7.64 13.77
N ASP A 114 -10.95 -8.53 14.56
CA ASP A 114 -12.31 -9.02 14.28
C ASP A 114 -13.31 -7.88 14.24
N LYS A 115 -13.36 -7.06 15.29
CA LYS A 115 -14.24 -5.87 15.35
C LYS A 115 -13.90 -4.83 14.29
N PHE A 116 -12.65 -4.79 13.87
CA PHE A 116 -12.23 -3.88 12.79
C PHE A 116 -12.88 -4.26 11.47
N PHE A 117 -12.82 -5.52 11.07
CA PHE A 117 -13.40 -5.97 9.81
C PHE A 117 -14.94 -5.93 9.81
N ASP A 118 -15.59 -6.06 10.98
CA ASP A 118 -17.03 -5.81 11.10
C ASP A 118 -17.41 -4.38 10.70
N LEU A 119 -16.56 -3.40 11.03
CA LEU A 119 -16.76 -1.98 10.72
C LEU A 119 -16.20 -1.59 9.33
N HIS A 120 -15.19 -2.31 8.86
CA HIS A 120 -14.46 -2.02 7.62
C HIS A 120 -14.37 -3.28 6.73
N PRO A 121 -15.51 -3.84 6.29
CA PRO A 121 -15.52 -5.10 5.53
C PRO A 121 -14.85 -4.98 4.15
N TYR A 122 -14.61 -3.78 3.69
CA TYR A 122 -13.92 -3.47 2.43
C TYR A 122 -12.39 -3.64 2.51
N VAL A 123 -11.80 -3.76 3.71
CA VAL A 123 -10.38 -4.04 3.88
C VAL A 123 -10.14 -5.53 3.84
N ASP A 124 -9.23 -5.99 2.99
CA ASP A 124 -8.93 -7.41 2.83
C ASP A 124 -7.80 -7.88 3.75
N ILE A 125 -6.74 -7.07 3.87
CA ILE A 125 -5.53 -7.44 4.63
C ILE A 125 -5.05 -6.26 5.46
N ILE A 126 -4.64 -6.54 6.70
CA ILE A 126 -3.89 -5.64 7.56
C ILE A 126 -2.46 -6.17 7.67
N VAL A 127 -1.47 -5.32 7.36
CA VAL A 127 -0.04 -5.61 7.55
C VAL A 127 0.43 -4.99 8.85
N HIS A 128 1.05 -5.77 9.71
CA HIS A 128 1.53 -5.36 11.04
C HIS A 128 3.03 -5.09 11.03
N HIS A 129 3.46 -4.06 11.75
CA HIS A 129 4.87 -3.66 11.90
C HIS A 129 5.54 -3.30 10.56
N GLU A 130 6.72 -3.84 10.28
CA GLU A 130 7.47 -3.64 9.05
C GLU A 130 6.75 -4.33 7.89
N GLY A 131 6.44 -3.57 6.86
CA GLY A 131 5.56 -4.02 5.77
C GLY A 131 6.28 -4.59 4.55
N GLU A 132 7.58 -4.39 4.42
CA GLU A 132 8.36 -4.61 3.20
C GLU A 132 8.27 -6.05 2.70
N GLU A 133 8.63 -7.00 3.55
CA GLU A 133 8.56 -8.43 3.20
C GLU A 133 7.13 -8.91 3.05
N SER A 134 6.24 -8.52 4.00
CA SER A 134 4.84 -8.95 3.97
C SER A 134 4.13 -8.45 2.72
N PHE A 135 4.36 -7.20 2.31
CA PHE A 135 3.76 -6.65 1.09
C PHE A 135 4.31 -7.34 -0.17
N HIS A 136 5.63 -7.62 -0.22
CA HIS A 136 6.22 -8.39 -1.30
C HIS A 136 5.58 -9.79 -1.43
N GLU A 137 5.40 -10.50 -0.31
CA GLU A 137 4.77 -11.81 -0.30
C GLU A 137 3.30 -11.75 -0.70
N ILE A 138 2.56 -10.70 -0.29
CA ILE A 138 1.18 -10.45 -0.74
C ILE A 138 1.13 -10.27 -2.26
N LEU A 139 2.06 -9.48 -2.83
CA LEU A 139 2.15 -9.30 -4.29
C LEU A 139 2.43 -10.64 -5.00
N ALA A 140 3.33 -11.46 -4.47
CA ALA A 140 3.66 -12.76 -5.04
C ALA A 140 2.46 -13.72 -4.98
N GLU A 141 1.78 -13.77 -3.85
CA GLU A 141 0.62 -14.66 -3.64
C GLU A 141 -0.59 -14.23 -4.48
N ARG A 142 -0.79 -12.93 -4.68
CA ARG A 142 -1.86 -12.38 -5.51
C ARG A 142 -1.83 -12.86 -6.96
N LEU A 143 -0.69 -13.34 -7.46
CA LEU A 143 -0.52 -13.88 -8.81
C LEU A 143 -1.01 -15.32 -8.96
N GLN A 144 -1.22 -16.03 -7.85
CA GLN A 144 -1.69 -17.40 -7.87
C GLN A 144 -3.15 -17.48 -8.37
N ALA A 145 -3.51 -18.59 -8.97
CA ALA A 145 -4.89 -18.83 -9.44
C ALA A 145 -5.91 -18.85 -8.27
N SER A 146 -5.45 -19.31 -7.09
CA SER A 146 -6.21 -19.32 -5.83
C SER A 146 -5.27 -18.81 -4.73
N PRO A 147 -5.22 -17.50 -4.48
CA PRO A 147 -4.33 -16.93 -3.47
C PRO A 147 -4.65 -17.42 -2.05
N ASP A 148 -3.61 -17.86 -1.32
CA ASP A 148 -3.70 -18.25 0.09
C ASP A 148 -2.74 -17.41 0.93
N TYR A 149 -3.23 -16.30 1.43
CA TYR A 149 -2.44 -15.37 2.24
C TYR A 149 -2.15 -15.88 3.67
N SER A 150 -2.77 -17.00 4.11
CA SER A 150 -2.62 -17.52 5.48
C SER A 150 -1.19 -17.92 5.83
N ARG A 151 -0.33 -18.13 4.84
CA ARG A 151 1.09 -18.49 5.00
C ARG A 151 2.02 -17.29 5.17
N ILE A 152 1.53 -16.09 4.91
CA ILE A 152 2.33 -14.86 5.00
C ILE A 152 2.39 -14.42 6.47
N ALA A 153 3.58 -14.26 7.02
CA ALA A 153 3.74 -13.79 8.39
C ALA A 153 3.46 -12.27 8.51
N GLY A 154 3.03 -11.83 9.69
CA GLY A 154 2.85 -10.43 10.02
C GLY A 154 1.59 -9.78 9.46
N ILE A 155 0.56 -10.56 9.11
CA ILE A 155 -0.69 -10.02 8.58
C ILE A 155 -1.92 -10.50 9.34
N THR A 156 -3.02 -9.80 9.16
CA THR A 156 -4.37 -10.29 9.49
C THR A 156 -5.25 -10.18 8.24
N ILE A 157 -5.97 -11.23 7.94
CA ILE A 157 -6.78 -11.38 6.72
C ILE A 157 -8.26 -11.32 7.10
N ASN A 158 -9.03 -10.56 6.34
CA ASN A 158 -10.48 -10.57 6.39
C ASN A 158 -11.01 -11.83 5.67
N ASN A 159 -11.63 -12.73 6.42
CA ASN A 159 -12.25 -13.93 5.87
C ASN A 159 -13.78 -13.85 5.91
N GLY A 160 -14.34 -12.65 5.98
CA GLY A 160 -15.78 -12.38 5.99
C GLY A 160 -16.47 -12.63 7.31
N SER A 161 -16.22 -13.75 7.99
CA SER A 161 -16.84 -14.11 9.27
C SER A 161 -15.87 -14.07 10.45
N GLU A 162 -14.59 -14.22 10.20
CA GLU A 162 -13.55 -14.28 11.22
C GLU A 162 -12.22 -13.75 10.64
N ALA A 163 -11.47 -13.01 11.45
CA ALA A 163 -10.15 -12.54 11.08
C ALA A 163 -9.10 -13.65 11.24
N ILE A 164 -8.40 -13.99 10.17
CA ILE A 164 -7.29 -14.95 10.20
C ILE A 164 -6.00 -14.19 10.55
N ARG A 165 -5.47 -14.47 11.75
CA ARG A 165 -4.21 -13.88 12.21
C ARG A 165 -3.07 -14.83 11.94
N THR A 166 -2.08 -14.36 11.23
CA THR A 166 -0.89 -15.15 10.92
C THR A 166 0.18 -15.01 12.01
N ALA A 167 1.24 -15.80 11.93
CA ALA A 167 2.37 -15.71 12.86
C ALA A 167 3.00 -14.32 12.80
N PRO A 168 3.48 -13.75 13.92
CA PRO A 168 4.23 -12.50 13.91
C PRO A 168 5.47 -12.60 13.02
N ARG A 169 5.75 -11.55 12.26
CA ARG A 169 6.99 -11.47 11.46
C ARG A 169 8.14 -10.97 12.33
N PRO A 170 9.30 -11.63 12.30
CA PRO A 170 10.52 -11.07 12.88
C PRO A 170 10.91 -9.76 12.19
N ARG A 171 11.50 -8.83 12.92
CA ARG A 171 12.02 -7.59 12.33
C ARG A 171 13.15 -7.86 11.34
N ILE A 172 13.24 -7.03 10.30
CA ILE A 172 14.33 -7.05 9.34
C ILE A 172 15.66 -6.81 10.08
N LYS A 173 16.55 -7.80 10.00
CA LYS A 173 17.85 -7.72 10.73
C LYS A 173 18.89 -6.91 9.99
N ASN A 174 18.81 -6.90 8.68
CA ASN A 174 19.78 -6.21 7.82
C ASN A 174 19.07 -5.07 7.08
N ILE A 175 19.18 -3.87 7.61
CA ILE A 175 18.56 -2.66 7.03
C ILE A 175 19.09 -2.35 5.61
N GLN A 176 20.26 -2.88 5.24
CA GLN A 176 20.83 -2.71 3.90
C GLN A 176 20.00 -3.41 2.81
N GLU A 177 19.13 -4.34 3.19
CA GLU A 177 18.19 -4.99 2.28
C GLU A 177 16.98 -4.11 1.93
N CYS A 178 16.79 -3.00 2.65
CA CYS A 178 15.75 -2.01 2.42
C CYS A 178 16.36 -0.76 1.75
N PRO A 179 16.28 -0.63 0.42
CA PRO A 179 16.79 0.54 -0.27
C PRO A 179 16.07 1.81 0.17
N SER A 180 16.80 2.92 0.20
CA SER A 180 16.19 4.23 0.45
C SER A 180 15.36 4.70 -0.74
N PRO A 181 14.07 5.03 -0.57
CA PRO A 181 13.22 5.52 -1.65
C PRO A 181 13.67 6.87 -2.22
N TYR A 182 14.48 7.61 -1.47
CA TYR A 182 15.06 8.88 -1.91
C TYR A 182 16.27 8.70 -2.84
N LEU A 183 16.96 7.55 -2.74
CA LEU A 183 18.20 7.31 -3.48
C LEU A 183 18.04 6.32 -4.63
N ASP A 184 16.95 5.58 -4.66
CA ASP A 184 16.72 4.51 -5.65
C ASP A 184 15.81 4.92 -6.82
N GLY A 185 15.47 6.21 -6.92
CA GLY A 185 14.63 6.77 -7.97
C GLY A 185 13.13 6.55 -7.79
N SER A 186 12.67 6.05 -6.63
CA SER A 186 11.24 5.78 -6.39
C SER A 186 10.38 7.04 -6.46
N PHE A 187 10.93 8.20 -6.12
CA PHE A 187 10.21 9.48 -6.12
C PHE A 187 10.59 10.42 -7.27
N ASP A 188 11.48 10.01 -8.18
CA ASP A 188 11.99 10.89 -9.23
C ASP A 188 10.86 11.42 -10.13
N GLU A 189 9.96 10.55 -10.60
CA GLU A 189 8.83 10.93 -11.44
C GLU A 189 7.83 11.81 -10.67
N LEU A 190 7.54 11.48 -9.41
CA LEU A 190 6.68 12.26 -8.54
C LEU A 190 7.22 13.68 -8.34
N MET A 191 8.53 13.81 -8.04
CA MET A 191 9.16 15.10 -7.83
C MET A 191 9.28 15.89 -9.14
N ALA A 192 9.58 15.24 -10.25
CA ALA A 192 9.66 15.89 -11.56
C ALA A 192 8.31 16.40 -12.06
N ALA A 193 7.24 15.67 -11.83
CA ALA A 193 5.89 16.08 -12.19
C ALA A 193 5.44 17.33 -11.46
N ASN A 194 5.71 17.44 -10.17
CA ASN A 194 5.43 18.58 -9.26
C ASN A 194 4.31 19.53 -9.74
N VAL A 195 3.19 18.97 -10.14
CA VAL A 195 2.08 19.70 -10.81
C VAL A 195 1.50 20.85 -9.99
N TYR A 196 1.75 20.86 -8.69
CA TYR A 196 1.24 21.88 -7.75
C TYR A 196 2.33 22.87 -7.30
N GLY A 197 3.58 22.73 -7.77
CA GLY A 197 4.68 23.61 -7.38
C GLY A 197 5.02 23.52 -5.88
N LEU A 198 4.85 22.36 -5.26
CA LEU A 198 5.09 22.14 -3.84
C LEU A 198 6.58 21.96 -3.53
N SER A 199 6.99 22.38 -2.35
CA SER A 199 8.28 22.01 -1.77
C SER A 199 8.15 20.67 -1.03
N TYR A 200 9.08 19.75 -1.27
CA TYR A 200 9.04 18.43 -0.66
C TYR A 200 9.89 18.35 0.61
N ASN A 201 9.34 17.75 1.64
CA ASN A 201 10.05 17.40 2.87
C ASN A 201 10.32 15.91 2.91
N ALA A 202 11.53 15.53 3.33
CA ALA A 202 11.90 14.14 3.57
C ALA A 202 11.80 13.81 5.07
N ILE A 203 11.30 12.62 5.37
CA ILE A 203 11.38 12.02 6.70
C ILE A 203 12.62 11.13 6.71
N VAL A 204 13.48 11.29 7.73
CA VAL A 204 14.64 10.43 7.92
C VAL A 204 14.51 9.76 9.28
N GLU A 205 14.48 8.43 9.27
CA GLU A 205 14.54 7.61 10.47
C GLU A 205 15.99 7.20 10.73
N SER A 206 16.43 7.30 12.00
CA SER A 206 17.80 6.95 12.44
C SER A 206 17.78 5.76 13.39
#